data_de390028f6781c9c5c76ebe6d5e95ad8
#
_entry.id   de390028f6781c9c5c76ebe6d5e95ad8
#
_cell.length_a   1.000
_cell.length_b   1.000
_cell.length_c   1.000
_cell.angle_alpha   90.00
_cell.angle_beta   90.00
_cell.angle_gamma   90.00
#
_symmetry.space_group_name_H-M   'P 1'
#
loop_
_entity.id
_entity.type
_entity.pdbx_description
1 polymer ?
#
loop_
_entity_poly.entity_id
_entity_poly.type
_entity_poly.pdbx_seq_one_letter_code
_entity_poly.pdbx_strand_id
1 'polypeptide(L)'
;LQLSPVAIDVLLIIGTISALGGALVAISQVDIKRAFSYGTTSYLGLVFIAIAMQQPVVAVLLLFAHGLAKALIFMSVGSVIATTNCQDITELGGLGPRMPATTTSYLVASAGLTGLLPLGCFWCFGLLIDGLNSSAPWLVPVVLITNGLTAFNLVRVFRQVFLDPPHPKPRRTPEVNWFMALPMVSLAV
;
A
#
# COMPACT_ATOMS: atom_id res chain seq x y z
N LEU A 1 19.42 0.08 19.54
CA LEU A 1 19.91 -1.07 18.76
C LEU A 1 21.31 -0.71 18.24
N GLN A 2 22.38 -1.37 18.78
CA GLN A 2 23.73 -1.22 18.21
C GLN A 2 23.91 -2.32 17.18
N LEU A 3 23.72 -1.98 15.89
CA LEU A 3 23.98 -2.90 14.79
C LEU A 3 25.45 -2.83 14.40
N SER A 4 26.04 -3.98 13.99
CA SER A 4 27.37 -3.99 13.41
C SER A 4 27.37 -3.29 12.03
N PRO A 5 28.50 -2.69 11.60
CA PRO A 5 28.56 -2.05 10.28
C PRO A 5 28.12 -2.97 9.13
N VAL A 6 28.54 -4.23 9.18
CA VAL A 6 28.16 -5.24 8.19
C VAL A 6 26.64 -5.46 8.16
N ALA A 7 25.99 -5.49 9.34
CA ALA A 7 24.52 -5.65 9.40
C ALA A 7 23.78 -4.43 8.82
N ILE A 8 24.33 -3.23 9.00
CA ILE A 8 23.78 -2.01 8.42
C ILE A 8 23.84 -2.08 6.89
N ASP A 9 24.98 -2.41 6.33
CA ASP A 9 25.16 -2.51 4.87
C ASP A 9 24.24 -3.58 4.26
N VAL A 10 24.12 -4.75 4.88
CA VAL A 10 23.23 -5.81 4.42
C VAL A 10 21.77 -5.36 4.46
N LEU A 11 21.33 -4.71 5.54
CA LEU A 11 19.96 -4.20 5.66
C LEU A 11 19.66 -3.09 4.63
N LEU A 12 20.63 -2.22 4.33
CA LEU A 12 20.47 -1.19 3.31
C LEU A 12 20.33 -1.79 1.91
N ILE A 13 21.18 -2.75 1.56
CA ILE A 13 21.12 -3.40 0.25
C ILE A 13 19.81 -4.16 0.10
N ILE A 14 19.46 -5.01 1.04
CA ILE A 14 18.20 -5.78 1.00
C ILE A 14 17.00 -4.84 1.03
N GLY A 15 17.02 -3.82 1.90
CA GLY A 15 15.95 -2.84 2.02
C GLY A 15 15.71 -2.09 0.72
N THR A 16 16.78 -1.59 0.09
CA THR A 16 16.70 -0.85 -1.17
C THR A 16 16.21 -1.72 -2.33
N ILE A 17 16.75 -2.93 -2.48
CA ILE A 17 16.32 -3.88 -3.51
C ILE A 17 14.86 -4.27 -3.30
N SER A 18 14.45 -4.56 -2.07
CA SER A 18 13.07 -4.92 -1.75
C SER A 18 12.11 -3.75 -1.96
N ALA A 19 12.51 -2.53 -1.60
CA ALA A 19 11.69 -1.34 -1.75
C ALA A 19 11.39 -1.06 -3.24
N LEU A 20 12.41 -0.93 -4.05
CA LEU A 20 12.26 -0.63 -5.48
C LEU A 20 11.75 -1.84 -6.27
N GLY A 21 12.35 -3.01 -6.07
CA GLY A 21 11.98 -4.23 -6.77
C GLY A 21 10.54 -4.65 -6.47
N GLY A 22 10.14 -4.63 -5.19
CA GLY A 22 8.76 -4.92 -4.79
C GLY A 22 7.75 -3.97 -5.41
N ALA A 23 8.04 -2.66 -5.46
CA ALA A 23 7.18 -1.67 -6.09
C ALA A 23 7.03 -1.89 -7.60
N LEU A 24 8.13 -2.16 -8.31
CA LEU A 24 8.12 -2.43 -9.75
C LEU A 24 7.34 -3.72 -10.08
N VAL A 25 7.58 -4.79 -9.31
CA VAL A 25 6.85 -6.05 -9.51
C VAL A 25 5.37 -5.89 -9.19
N ALA A 26 5.00 -5.09 -8.17
CA ALA A 26 3.61 -4.82 -7.84
C ALA A 26 2.84 -4.20 -9.02
N ILE A 27 3.44 -3.27 -9.75
CA ILE A 27 2.84 -2.60 -10.91
C ILE A 27 2.62 -3.58 -12.07
N SER A 28 3.48 -4.57 -12.25
CA SER A 28 3.37 -5.55 -13.34
C SER A 28 2.31 -6.63 -13.10
N GLN A 29 1.78 -6.75 -11.87
CA GLN A 29 0.80 -7.80 -11.54
C GLN A 29 -0.58 -7.50 -12.11
N VAL A 30 -1.21 -8.53 -12.65
CA VAL A 30 -2.61 -8.54 -13.11
C VAL A 30 -3.54 -9.04 -11.99
N ASP A 31 -3.04 -9.92 -11.14
CA ASP A 31 -3.76 -10.40 -9.95
C ASP A 31 -3.74 -9.34 -8.85
N ILE A 32 -4.94 -8.92 -8.42
CA ILE A 32 -5.12 -7.86 -7.43
C ILE A 32 -4.47 -8.19 -6.08
N LYS A 33 -4.53 -9.44 -5.61
CA LYS A 33 -3.91 -9.87 -4.36
C LYS A 33 -2.39 -9.83 -4.45
N ARG A 34 -1.83 -10.31 -5.58
CA ARG A 34 -0.39 -10.28 -5.83
C ARG A 34 0.15 -8.86 -5.91
N ALA A 35 -0.56 -7.95 -6.59
CA ALA A 35 -0.19 -6.55 -6.66
C ALA A 35 -0.01 -5.93 -5.26
N PHE A 36 -0.93 -6.21 -4.33
CA PHE A 36 -0.82 -5.73 -2.96
C PHE A 36 0.21 -6.47 -2.11
N SER A 37 0.43 -7.76 -2.34
CA SER A 37 1.47 -8.53 -1.64
C SER A 37 2.86 -8.00 -1.96
N TYR A 38 3.18 -7.76 -3.22
CA TYR A 38 4.46 -7.14 -3.60
C TYR A 38 4.59 -5.69 -3.10
N GLY A 39 3.49 -4.94 -3.02
CA GLY A 39 3.48 -3.64 -2.34
C GLY A 39 3.83 -3.74 -0.85
N THR A 40 3.50 -4.84 -0.17
CA THR A 40 3.94 -5.09 1.21
C THR A 40 5.45 -5.34 1.27
N THR A 41 5.98 -6.17 0.36
CA THR A 41 7.43 -6.41 0.25
C THR A 41 8.18 -5.08 0.04
N SER A 42 7.67 -4.23 -0.84
CA SER A 42 8.23 -2.90 -1.09
C SER A 42 8.28 -2.05 0.18
N TYR A 43 7.18 -1.99 0.92
CA TYR A 43 7.10 -1.18 2.12
C TYR A 43 7.98 -1.69 3.26
N LEU A 44 8.07 -3.01 3.43
CA LEU A 44 9.00 -3.62 4.39
C LEU A 44 10.46 -3.30 4.05
N GLY A 45 10.79 -3.11 2.78
CA GLY A 45 12.10 -2.58 2.36
C GLY A 45 12.39 -1.20 2.97
N LEU A 46 11.41 -0.29 3.02
CA LEU A 46 11.56 1.01 3.68
C LEU A 46 11.74 0.86 5.20
N VAL A 47 11.07 -0.10 5.82
CA VAL A 47 11.26 -0.42 7.25
C VAL A 47 12.69 -0.88 7.50
N PHE A 48 13.27 -1.73 6.63
CA PHE A 48 14.68 -2.14 6.75
C PHE A 48 15.65 -0.98 6.60
N ILE A 49 15.38 -0.05 5.68
CA ILE A 49 16.17 1.19 5.57
C ILE A 49 16.11 2.01 6.87
N ALA A 50 14.93 2.19 7.46
CA ALA A 50 14.77 2.90 8.73
C ALA A 50 15.55 2.23 9.88
N ILE A 51 15.54 0.89 9.96
CA ILE A 51 16.29 0.13 10.96
C ILE A 51 17.80 0.30 10.73
N ALA A 52 18.27 0.18 9.49
CA ALA A 52 19.67 0.36 9.13
C ALA A 52 20.18 1.76 9.49
N MET A 53 19.33 2.77 9.32
CA MET A 53 19.64 4.16 9.68
C MET A 53 19.47 4.46 11.17
N GLN A 54 19.40 3.43 12.02
CA GLN A 54 19.27 3.54 13.48
C GLN A 54 18.04 4.35 13.93
N GLN A 55 16.95 4.29 13.16
CA GLN A 55 15.68 4.95 13.46
C GLN A 55 14.58 3.92 13.86
N PRO A 56 14.74 3.20 14.98
CA PRO A 56 13.82 2.11 15.34
C PRO A 56 12.39 2.60 15.62
N VAL A 57 12.23 3.80 16.14
CA VAL A 57 10.91 4.40 16.39
C VAL A 57 10.19 4.64 15.07
N VAL A 58 10.88 5.20 14.07
CA VAL A 58 10.30 5.44 12.74
C VAL A 58 9.94 4.11 12.07
N ALA A 59 10.80 3.08 12.19
CA ALA A 59 10.54 1.74 11.66
C ALA A 59 9.26 1.13 12.24
N VAL A 60 9.06 1.23 13.56
CA VAL A 60 7.85 0.71 14.23
C VAL A 60 6.61 1.51 13.82
N LEU A 61 6.69 2.83 13.75
CA LEU A 61 5.59 3.68 13.29
C LEU A 61 5.20 3.38 11.84
N LEU A 62 6.19 3.23 10.96
CA LEU A 62 5.97 2.81 9.57
C LEU A 62 5.25 1.46 9.50
N LEU A 63 5.71 0.48 10.27
CA LEU A 63 5.13 -0.85 10.29
C LEU A 63 3.68 -0.83 10.78
N PHE A 64 3.40 -0.06 11.83
CA PHE A 64 2.06 0.07 12.40
C PHE A 64 1.11 0.77 11.43
N ALA A 65 1.48 1.95 10.91
CA ALA A 65 0.67 2.71 9.97
C ALA A 65 0.41 1.93 8.67
N HIS A 66 1.45 1.24 8.16
CA HIS A 66 1.31 0.34 7.01
C HIS A 66 0.34 -0.80 7.30
N GLY A 67 0.44 -1.43 8.46
CA GLY A 67 -0.43 -2.53 8.85
C GLY A 67 -1.91 -2.15 8.84
N LEU A 68 -2.26 -0.99 9.41
CA LEU A 68 -3.64 -0.47 9.41
C LEU A 68 -4.14 -0.18 7.99
N ALA A 69 -3.35 0.56 7.21
CA ALA A 69 -3.73 0.88 5.83
C ALA A 69 -3.87 -0.36 4.96
N LYS A 70 -2.97 -1.34 5.11
CA LYS A 70 -3.04 -2.62 4.39
C LYS A 70 -4.23 -3.47 4.81
N ALA A 71 -4.53 -3.53 6.10
CA ALA A 71 -5.73 -4.23 6.57
C ALA A 71 -6.98 -3.70 5.86
N LEU A 72 -7.13 -2.38 5.80
CA LEU A 72 -8.26 -1.75 5.11
C LEU A 72 -8.26 -1.99 3.60
N ILE A 73 -7.10 -1.94 2.93
CA ILE A 73 -6.98 -2.28 1.50
C ILE A 73 -7.39 -3.73 1.25
N PHE A 74 -6.87 -4.68 2.04
CA PHE A 74 -7.18 -6.09 1.85
C PHE A 74 -8.64 -6.42 2.16
N MET A 75 -9.27 -5.74 3.10
CA MET A 75 -10.71 -5.87 3.35
C MET A 75 -11.52 -5.35 2.16
N SER A 76 -11.16 -4.19 1.60
CA SER A 76 -11.81 -3.63 0.42
C SER A 76 -11.66 -4.54 -0.81
N VAL A 77 -10.44 -5.02 -1.06
CA VAL A 77 -10.17 -5.97 -2.16
C VAL A 77 -10.85 -7.33 -1.93
N GLY A 78 -10.86 -7.81 -0.68
CA GLY A 78 -11.59 -9.02 -0.29
C GLY A 78 -13.08 -8.90 -0.58
N SER A 79 -13.68 -7.75 -0.32
CA SER A 79 -15.07 -7.43 -0.66
C SER A 79 -15.32 -7.47 -2.17
N VAL A 80 -14.43 -6.89 -2.97
CA VAL A 80 -14.51 -6.97 -4.43
C VAL A 80 -14.46 -8.42 -4.91
N ILE A 81 -13.50 -9.21 -4.43
CA ILE A 81 -13.35 -10.62 -4.83
C ILE A 81 -14.54 -11.47 -4.38
N ALA A 82 -15.04 -11.26 -3.17
CA ALA A 82 -16.19 -12.02 -2.65
C ALA A 82 -17.46 -11.78 -3.46
N THR A 83 -17.67 -10.56 -3.97
CA THR A 83 -18.87 -10.22 -4.75
C THR A 83 -18.74 -10.53 -6.23
N THR A 84 -17.53 -10.38 -6.81
CA THR A 84 -17.29 -10.59 -8.25
C THR A 84 -16.80 -11.98 -8.59
N ASN A 85 -16.25 -12.71 -7.62
CA ASN A 85 -15.55 -13.98 -7.80
C ASN A 85 -14.41 -13.87 -8.84
N CYS A 86 -13.75 -12.71 -8.92
CA CYS A 86 -12.68 -12.41 -9.87
C CYS A 86 -11.50 -11.74 -9.15
N GLN A 87 -10.29 -12.15 -9.53
CA GLN A 87 -9.04 -11.59 -9.01
C GLN A 87 -8.23 -10.86 -10.08
N ASP A 88 -8.63 -10.96 -11.34
CA ASP A 88 -7.98 -10.33 -12.47
C ASP A 88 -8.45 -8.86 -12.57
N ILE A 89 -7.51 -7.92 -12.42
CA ILE A 89 -7.80 -6.49 -12.46
C ILE A 89 -8.37 -6.08 -13.83
N THR A 90 -7.97 -6.76 -14.91
CA THR A 90 -8.40 -6.43 -16.27
C THR A 90 -9.82 -6.90 -16.60
N GLU A 91 -10.35 -7.85 -15.82
CA GLU A 91 -11.73 -8.33 -15.93
C GLU A 91 -12.72 -7.61 -15.01
N LEU A 92 -12.22 -6.67 -14.18
CA LEU A 92 -13.02 -5.85 -13.27
C LEU A 92 -13.29 -4.48 -13.91
N GLY A 93 -14.33 -3.79 -13.44
CA GLY A 93 -14.63 -2.42 -13.87
C GLY A 93 -16.00 -1.96 -13.39
N GLY A 94 -16.15 -0.64 -13.23
CA GLY A 94 -17.43 0.02 -12.91
C GLY A 94 -18.00 -0.32 -11.53
N LEU A 95 -17.15 -0.71 -10.58
CA LEU A 95 -17.61 -1.10 -9.25
C LEU A 95 -17.87 0.08 -8.32
N GLY A 96 -17.34 1.27 -8.63
CA GLY A 96 -17.46 2.45 -7.79
C GLY A 96 -18.89 2.78 -7.36
N PRO A 97 -19.83 2.98 -8.29
CA PRO A 97 -21.24 3.26 -7.95
C PRO A 97 -21.99 2.09 -7.33
N ARG A 98 -21.49 0.87 -7.52
CA ARG A 98 -22.13 -0.37 -7.04
C ARG A 98 -21.70 -0.75 -5.63
N MET A 99 -20.48 -0.35 -5.24
CA MET A 99 -19.86 -0.68 -3.96
C MET A 99 -19.26 0.59 -3.32
N PRO A 100 -20.08 1.59 -2.95
CA PRO A 100 -19.60 2.89 -2.47
C PRO A 100 -18.80 2.79 -1.16
N ALA A 101 -19.21 1.97 -0.21
CA ALA A 101 -18.48 1.79 1.06
C ALA A 101 -17.11 1.14 0.82
N THR A 102 -17.03 0.14 -0.04
CA THR A 102 -15.77 -0.50 -0.44
C THR A 102 -14.85 0.50 -1.17
N THR A 103 -15.41 1.30 -2.06
CA THR A 103 -14.67 2.30 -2.84
C THR A 103 -14.08 3.39 -1.95
N THR A 104 -14.88 3.95 -1.04
CA THR A 104 -14.42 4.99 -0.10
C THR A 104 -13.38 4.47 0.86
N SER A 105 -13.55 3.27 1.40
CA SER A 105 -12.57 2.62 2.28
C SER A 105 -11.23 2.36 1.56
N TYR A 106 -11.27 1.92 0.31
CA TYR A 106 -10.08 1.77 -0.52
C TYR A 106 -9.36 3.10 -0.74
N LEU A 107 -10.08 4.19 -1.03
CA LEU A 107 -9.51 5.53 -1.23
C LEU A 107 -8.84 6.05 0.05
N VAL A 108 -9.51 5.94 1.20
CA VAL A 108 -8.96 6.37 2.49
C VAL A 108 -7.68 5.59 2.81
N ALA A 109 -7.72 4.27 2.65
CA ALA A 109 -6.55 3.42 2.89
C ALA A 109 -5.38 3.74 1.95
N SER A 110 -5.67 3.98 0.67
CA SER A 110 -4.66 4.34 -0.34
C SER A 110 -4.03 5.70 -0.04
N ALA A 111 -4.83 6.70 0.31
CA ALA A 111 -4.36 8.02 0.70
C ALA A 111 -3.52 7.96 1.99
N GLY A 112 -3.96 7.17 2.98
CA GLY A 112 -3.20 6.94 4.22
C GLY A 112 -1.86 6.25 3.99
N LEU A 113 -1.83 5.25 3.10
CA LEU A 113 -0.61 4.49 2.79
C LEU A 113 0.43 5.33 2.04
N THR A 114 0.00 6.19 1.12
CA THR A 114 0.89 7.06 0.33
C THR A 114 1.30 8.34 1.05
N GLY A 115 0.70 8.61 2.21
CA GLY A 115 0.95 9.86 2.95
C GLY A 115 0.38 11.09 2.26
N LEU A 116 -0.67 10.95 1.43
CA LEU A 116 -1.29 12.07 0.72
C LEU A 116 -2.12 12.96 1.65
N LEU A 117 -2.69 12.36 2.69
CA LEU A 117 -3.42 13.06 3.76
C LEU A 117 -2.60 12.97 5.06
N PRO A 118 -2.83 13.83 6.06
CA PRO A 118 -2.15 13.79 7.34
C PRO A 118 -2.61 12.59 8.20
N LEU A 119 -2.65 11.41 7.57
CA LEU A 119 -2.88 10.11 8.16
C LEU A 119 -1.54 9.44 8.52
N GLY A 120 -1.56 8.31 9.20
CA GLY A 120 -0.39 7.69 9.81
C GLY A 120 0.92 7.72 9.02
N CYS A 121 0.90 7.33 7.73
CA CYS A 121 2.12 7.28 6.91
C CYS A 121 2.68 8.66 6.53
N PHE A 122 1.87 9.72 6.53
CA PHE A 122 2.35 11.08 6.28
C PHE A 122 3.44 11.49 7.27
N TRP A 123 3.17 11.35 8.56
CA TRP A 123 4.12 11.66 9.62
C TRP A 123 5.32 10.73 9.61
N CYS A 124 5.10 9.43 9.33
CA CYS A 124 6.18 8.46 9.25
C CYS A 124 7.17 8.76 8.13
N PHE A 125 6.68 9.15 6.94
CA PHE A 125 7.54 9.55 5.82
C PHE A 125 8.29 10.84 6.11
N GLY A 126 7.64 11.84 6.75
CA GLY A 126 8.30 13.07 7.18
C GLY A 126 9.49 12.77 8.09
N LEU A 127 9.27 12.01 9.17
CA LEU A 127 10.32 11.61 10.11
C LEU A 127 11.43 10.79 9.44
N LEU A 128 11.08 9.86 8.54
CA LEU A 128 12.06 9.07 7.80
C LEU A 128 12.94 9.97 6.94
N ILE A 129 12.35 10.87 6.14
CA ILE A 129 13.08 11.76 5.25
C ILE A 129 13.97 12.73 6.03
N ASP A 130 13.48 13.31 7.13
CA ASP A 130 14.26 14.19 7.98
C ASP A 130 15.51 13.49 8.56
N GLY A 131 15.34 12.27 9.03
CA GLY A 131 16.46 11.45 9.50
C GLY A 131 17.44 11.05 8.40
N LEU A 132 16.95 10.76 7.20
CA LEU A 132 17.78 10.41 6.04
C LEU A 132 18.56 11.65 5.52
N ASN A 133 17.95 12.82 5.49
CA ASN A 133 18.62 14.05 5.07
C ASN A 133 19.89 14.35 5.89
N SER A 134 19.88 14.01 7.17
CA SER A 134 21.01 14.25 8.06
C SER A 134 22.10 13.18 7.96
N SER A 135 21.75 11.91 7.65
CA SER A 135 22.66 10.78 7.74
C SER A 135 23.02 10.14 6.39
N ALA A 136 22.07 10.08 5.45
CA ALA A 136 22.24 9.43 4.14
C ALA A 136 21.31 10.03 3.08
N PRO A 137 21.54 11.28 2.63
CA PRO A 137 20.62 11.99 1.74
C PRO A 137 20.39 11.30 0.39
N TRP A 138 21.29 10.44 -0.05
CA TRP A 138 21.16 9.64 -1.27
C TRP A 138 20.04 8.59 -1.20
N LEU A 139 19.55 8.22 0.00
CA LEU A 139 18.41 7.32 0.18
C LEU A 139 17.05 8.04 0.03
N VAL A 140 17.00 9.34 0.15
CA VAL A 140 15.74 10.11 0.02
C VAL A 140 15.09 9.88 -1.36
N PRO A 141 15.81 9.95 -2.50
CA PRO A 141 15.24 9.57 -3.80
C PRO A 141 14.68 8.15 -3.84
N VAL A 142 15.32 7.18 -3.18
CA VAL A 142 14.82 5.80 -3.10
C VAL A 142 13.45 5.75 -2.43
N VAL A 143 13.30 6.43 -1.30
CA VAL A 143 12.01 6.52 -0.57
C VAL A 143 10.94 7.17 -1.43
N LEU A 144 11.25 8.31 -2.06
CA LEU A 144 10.31 9.06 -2.89
C LEU A 144 9.87 8.27 -4.12
N ILE A 145 10.81 7.62 -4.82
CA ILE A 145 10.51 6.78 -5.99
C ILE A 145 9.64 5.60 -5.57
N THR A 146 9.99 4.91 -4.48
CA THR A 146 9.22 3.77 -3.95
C THR A 146 7.80 4.19 -3.60
N ASN A 147 7.62 5.34 -2.93
CA ASN A 147 6.30 5.86 -2.59
C ASN A 147 5.52 6.27 -3.84
N GLY A 148 6.18 6.91 -4.82
CA GLY A 148 5.58 7.27 -6.11
C GLY A 148 5.09 6.06 -6.90
N LEU A 149 5.90 4.98 -6.98
CA LEU A 149 5.51 3.72 -7.61
C LEU A 149 4.34 3.05 -6.87
N THR A 150 4.33 3.11 -5.54
CA THR A 150 3.23 2.61 -4.72
C THR A 150 1.95 3.39 -5.00
N ALA A 151 2.01 4.72 -5.01
CA ALA A 151 0.88 5.58 -5.35
C ALA A 151 0.35 5.29 -6.76
N PHE A 152 1.26 5.16 -7.73
CA PHE A 152 0.88 4.79 -9.11
C PHE A 152 0.14 3.45 -9.17
N ASN A 153 0.65 2.42 -8.48
CA ASN A 153 -0.03 1.11 -8.44
C ASN A 153 -1.42 1.19 -7.81
N LEU A 154 -1.58 1.94 -6.71
CA LEU A 154 -2.87 2.13 -6.05
C LEU A 154 -3.88 2.86 -6.95
N VAL A 155 -3.45 3.92 -7.63
CA VAL A 155 -4.28 4.67 -8.59
C VAL A 155 -4.63 3.81 -9.79
N ARG A 156 -3.68 3.02 -10.32
CA ARG A 156 -3.91 2.07 -11.41
C ARG A 156 -5.02 1.06 -11.05
N VAL A 157 -4.90 0.42 -9.89
CA VAL A 157 -5.91 -0.54 -9.41
C VAL A 157 -7.26 0.15 -9.19
N PHE A 158 -7.25 1.33 -8.56
CA PHE A 158 -8.47 2.11 -8.33
C PHE A 158 -9.20 2.41 -9.63
N ARG A 159 -8.48 2.92 -10.63
CA ARG A 159 -9.04 3.24 -11.93
C ARG A 159 -9.64 2.00 -12.60
N GLN A 160 -8.88 0.91 -12.71
CA GLN A 160 -9.30 -0.29 -13.42
C GLN A 160 -10.47 -1.01 -12.74
N VAL A 161 -10.50 -1.05 -11.41
CA VAL A 161 -11.54 -1.78 -10.67
C VAL A 161 -12.81 -0.96 -10.48
N PHE A 162 -12.67 0.32 -10.14
CA PHE A 162 -13.80 1.14 -9.69
C PHE A 162 -14.33 2.12 -10.75
N LEU A 163 -13.45 2.64 -11.64
CA LEU A 163 -13.82 3.71 -12.58
C LEU A 163 -13.99 3.23 -14.03
N ASP A 164 -13.18 2.29 -14.50
CA ASP A 164 -13.24 1.82 -15.89
C ASP A 164 -14.64 1.24 -16.20
N PRO A 165 -15.06 1.23 -17.49
CA PRO A 165 -16.37 0.73 -17.87
C PRO A 165 -16.60 -0.70 -17.38
N PRO A 166 -17.84 -1.07 -16.97
CA PRO A 166 -18.13 -2.40 -16.50
C PRO A 166 -17.87 -3.43 -17.60
N HIS A 167 -17.23 -4.55 -17.25
CA HIS A 167 -16.98 -5.64 -18.17
C HIS A 167 -18.31 -6.18 -18.75
N PRO A 168 -18.34 -6.62 -20.03
CA PRO A 168 -19.57 -7.05 -20.72
C PRO A 168 -20.33 -8.20 -20.06
N LYS A 169 -19.68 -9.01 -19.22
CA LYS A 169 -20.35 -10.06 -18.45
C LYS A 169 -21.16 -9.42 -17.32
N PRO A 170 -22.51 -9.54 -17.31
CA PRO A 170 -23.34 -8.94 -16.26
C PRO A 170 -23.09 -9.66 -14.93
N ARG A 171 -22.23 -9.07 -14.09
CA ARG A 171 -22.07 -9.50 -12.70
C ARG A 171 -22.96 -8.63 -11.83
N ARG A 172 -23.98 -9.22 -11.21
CA ARG A 172 -24.73 -8.55 -10.14
C ARG A 172 -23.79 -8.43 -8.94
N THR A 173 -23.25 -7.23 -8.71
CA THR A 173 -22.35 -6.95 -7.59
C THR A 173 -23.05 -5.97 -6.65
N PRO A 174 -23.86 -6.45 -5.70
CA PRO A 174 -24.38 -5.60 -4.63
C PRO A 174 -23.23 -5.26 -3.65
N GLU A 175 -23.42 -4.21 -2.84
CA GLU A 175 -22.51 -3.92 -1.73
C GLU A 175 -22.40 -5.16 -0.80
N VAL A 176 -21.25 -5.30 -0.14
CA VAL A 176 -21.01 -6.42 0.77
C VAL A 176 -21.92 -6.37 1.99
N ASN A 177 -22.11 -7.53 2.60
CA ASN A 177 -22.91 -7.69 3.80
C ASN A 177 -22.33 -6.82 4.97
N TRP A 178 -23.19 -6.34 5.83
CA TRP A 178 -22.85 -5.47 6.97
C TRP A 178 -21.70 -6.00 7.83
N PHE A 179 -21.56 -7.31 7.97
CA PHE A 179 -20.45 -7.94 8.71
C PHE A 179 -19.06 -7.65 8.10
N MET A 180 -18.97 -7.37 6.79
CA MET A 180 -17.73 -6.97 6.14
C MET A 180 -17.61 -5.45 6.03
N ALA A 181 -18.72 -4.74 5.85
CA ALA A 181 -18.72 -3.30 5.73
C ALA A 181 -18.39 -2.60 7.05
N LEU A 182 -18.87 -3.11 8.20
CA LEU A 182 -18.73 -2.47 9.50
C LEU A 182 -17.27 -2.36 9.97
N PRO A 183 -16.43 -3.44 9.97
CA PRO A 183 -15.01 -3.31 10.30
C PRO A 183 -14.26 -2.41 9.30
N MET A 184 -14.63 -2.43 8.02
CA MET A 184 -14.02 -1.64 6.98
C MET A 184 -14.26 -0.13 7.20
N VAL A 185 -15.49 0.26 7.53
CA VAL A 185 -15.85 1.64 7.85
C VAL A 185 -15.22 2.07 9.18
N SER A 186 -15.20 1.21 10.20
CA SER A 186 -14.60 1.52 11.51
C SER A 186 -13.08 1.72 11.45
N LEU A 187 -12.39 1.09 10.50
CA LEU A 187 -10.95 1.28 10.27
C LEU A 187 -10.67 2.52 9.40
N ALA A 188 -11.66 2.99 8.64
CA ALA A 188 -11.52 4.15 7.77
C ALA A 188 -11.71 5.49 8.51
N VAL A 189 -12.33 5.46 9.69
CA VAL A 189 -12.58 6.64 10.56
C VAL A 189 -11.48 6.75 11.62
#